data_d62a10f50bc7adac105f65894fa7aab7
#
_entry.id   d62a10f50bc7adac105f65894fa7aab7
#
_cell.length_a   1.000
_cell.length_b   1.000
_cell.length_c   1.000
_cell.angle_alpha   90.00
_cell.angle_beta   90.00
_cell.angle_gamma   90.00
#
_symmetry.space_group_name_H-M   'P 1'
#
loop_
_entity.id
_entity.type
_entity.pdbx_description
1 polymer ?
#
loop_
_entity_poly.entity_id
_entity_poly.type
_entity_poly.pdbx_seq_one_letter_code
_entity_poly.pdbx_strand_id
1 'polypeptide(L)'
;LEDGDVVYVLVARGTGADAYMIGKVAVSEIQNLVIAYKEHFDKNNFFQNLLLDNLLLVDIYNRAKKLRIETEHPRVVFLVEAQNDKDNIAMELLKNLFEEQGDCYLTAVEQKNIIMIKGISSVNAYEEVEQTAQVIVDMLNSEAMLVAKVAYGTIVENSRKYPNLIKKPDGIRRGQDILF
;
A
#
# COMPACT_ATOMS: atom_id res chain seq x y z
N LEU A 1 4.79 17.48 17.97
CA LEU A 1 5.60 18.69 17.75
C LEU A 1 6.53 18.40 16.57
N GLU A 2 6.26 18.92 15.40
CA GLU A 2 7.25 18.99 14.31
C GLU A 2 7.94 20.36 14.46
N ASP A 3 9.26 20.35 14.49
CA ASP A 3 10.14 21.53 14.61
C ASP A 3 9.83 22.48 15.79
N GLY A 4 9.21 21.98 16.86
CA GLY A 4 8.88 22.76 18.04
C GLY A 4 7.56 23.51 18.00
N ASP A 5 6.85 23.49 16.87
CA ASP A 5 5.56 24.16 16.72
C ASP A 5 4.39 23.29 17.19
N VAL A 6 3.37 23.94 17.74
CA VAL A 6 2.13 23.28 18.16
C VAL A 6 1.23 23.10 16.93
N VAL A 7 1.08 21.86 16.47
CA VAL A 7 0.24 21.54 15.31
C VAL A 7 -1.22 21.29 15.71
N TYR A 8 -1.44 20.64 16.86
CA TYR A 8 -2.78 20.33 17.39
C TYR A 8 -2.85 20.56 18.88
N VAL A 9 -4.03 20.93 19.37
CA VAL A 9 -4.32 21.07 20.80
C VAL A 9 -5.50 20.19 21.15
N LEU A 10 -5.30 19.25 22.10
CA LEU A 10 -6.37 18.44 22.66
C LEU A 10 -6.88 19.11 23.95
N VAL A 11 -8.20 19.34 24.03
CA VAL A 11 -8.84 19.89 25.22
C VAL A 11 -9.70 18.82 25.86
N ALA A 12 -9.28 18.34 27.06
CA ALA A 12 -10.08 17.45 27.89
C ALA A 12 -10.82 18.26 28.97
N ARG A 13 -12.16 18.10 29.06
CA ARG A 13 -12.98 18.74 30.09
C ARG A 13 -13.58 17.65 30.99
N GLY A 14 -13.50 17.84 32.29
CA GLY A 14 -14.07 16.91 33.29
C GLY A 14 -13.88 17.42 34.70
N THR A 15 -14.64 16.85 35.64
CA THR A 15 -14.59 17.18 37.08
C THR A 15 -13.82 16.06 37.79
N GLY A 16 -12.55 16.29 38.10
CA GLY A 16 -11.74 15.36 38.87
C GLY A 16 -10.36 15.03 38.26
N ALA A 17 -9.53 14.32 39.02
CA ALA A 17 -8.19 13.92 38.63
C ALA A 17 -8.15 13.00 37.41
N ASP A 18 -9.19 12.23 37.18
CA ASP A 18 -9.33 11.26 36.07
C ASP A 18 -9.33 11.96 34.71
N ALA A 19 -9.92 13.15 34.59
CA ALA A 19 -9.95 13.92 33.34
C ALA A 19 -8.53 14.24 32.84
N TYR A 20 -7.60 14.53 33.74
CA TYR A 20 -6.20 14.78 33.40
C TYR A 20 -5.50 13.51 32.89
N MET A 21 -5.71 12.38 33.55
CA MET A 21 -5.12 11.10 33.16
C MET A 21 -5.65 10.64 31.81
N ILE A 22 -6.96 10.72 31.60
CA ILE A 22 -7.60 10.39 30.31
C ILE A 22 -7.06 11.30 29.21
N GLY A 23 -6.93 12.60 29.47
CA GLY A 23 -6.33 13.55 28.52
C GLY A 23 -4.90 13.19 28.15
N LYS A 24 -4.06 12.77 29.08
CA LYS A 24 -2.69 12.30 28.82
C LYS A 24 -2.65 11.06 27.95
N VAL A 25 -3.47 10.07 28.26
CA VAL A 25 -3.56 8.84 27.45
C VAL A 25 -4.02 9.17 26.03
N ALA A 26 -5.06 9.98 25.89
CA ALA A 26 -5.56 10.39 24.60
C ALA A 26 -4.50 11.14 23.75
N VAL A 27 -3.71 12.03 24.34
CA VAL A 27 -2.59 12.70 23.66
C VAL A 27 -1.56 11.68 23.17
N SER A 28 -1.18 10.73 24.04
CA SER A 28 -0.20 9.70 23.66
C SER A 28 -0.69 8.84 22.50
N GLU A 29 -1.95 8.41 22.55
CA GLU A 29 -2.54 7.61 21.47
C GLU A 29 -2.65 8.38 20.16
N ILE A 30 -3.08 9.64 20.20
CA ILE A 30 -3.13 10.49 19.01
C ILE A 30 -1.74 10.70 18.42
N GLN A 31 -0.72 10.90 19.25
CA GLN A 31 0.66 11.03 18.77
C GLN A 31 1.13 9.75 18.07
N ASN A 32 0.86 8.58 18.65
CA ASN A 32 1.19 7.27 18.05
C ASN A 32 0.47 7.10 16.71
N LEU A 33 -0.82 7.43 16.65
CA LEU A 33 -1.59 7.36 15.40
C LEU A 33 -1.05 8.29 14.32
N VAL A 34 -0.68 9.53 14.66
CA VAL A 34 -0.10 10.49 13.71
C VAL A 34 1.24 9.99 13.17
N ILE A 35 2.10 9.41 14.04
CA ILE A 35 3.38 8.84 13.61
C ILE A 35 3.15 7.65 12.67
N ALA A 36 2.28 6.72 13.04
CA ALA A 36 1.97 5.55 12.21
C ALA A 36 1.40 5.95 10.85
N TYR A 37 0.47 6.92 10.82
CA TYR A 37 -0.12 7.43 9.59
C TYR A 37 0.93 8.09 8.69
N LYS A 38 1.84 8.88 9.27
CA LYS A 38 2.93 9.52 8.53
C LYS A 38 3.89 8.48 7.94
N GLU A 39 4.28 7.47 8.71
CA GLU A 39 5.14 6.38 8.19
C GLU A 39 4.49 5.65 7.03
N HIS A 40 3.20 5.35 7.12
CA HIS A 40 2.46 4.70 6.06
C HIS A 40 2.37 5.58 4.80
N PHE A 41 2.06 6.86 4.97
CA PHE A 41 2.01 7.84 3.88
C PHE A 41 3.36 8.00 3.18
N ASP A 42 4.45 8.07 3.95
CA ASP A 42 5.81 8.21 3.41
C ASP A 42 6.23 6.95 2.62
N LYS A 43 5.85 5.74 3.07
CA LYS A 43 6.09 4.49 2.35
C LYS A 43 5.29 4.43 1.04
N ASN A 44 4.02 4.79 1.06
CA ASN A 44 3.19 4.83 -0.14
C ASN A 44 3.74 5.83 -1.17
N ASN A 45 4.12 7.03 -0.73
CA ASN A 45 4.78 8.01 -1.60
C ASN A 45 6.10 7.52 -2.17
N PHE A 46 6.89 6.78 -1.38
CA PHE A 46 8.13 6.18 -1.87
C PHE A 46 7.85 5.21 -3.02
N PHE A 47 6.91 4.27 -2.84
CA PHE A 47 6.57 3.30 -3.87
C PHE A 47 5.94 3.96 -5.09
N GLN A 48 5.07 4.95 -4.92
CA GLN A 48 4.50 5.71 -6.03
C GLN A 48 5.58 6.38 -6.88
N ASN A 49 6.53 7.08 -6.24
CA ASN A 49 7.65 7.71 -6.95
C ASN A 49 8.59 6.69 -7.60
N LEU A 50 8.79 5.53 -6.96
CA LEU A 50 9.58 4.43 -7.51
C LEU A 50 8.94 3.86 -8.79
N LEU A 51 7.64 3.65 -8.78
CA LEU A 51 6.88 3.15 -9.93
C LEU A 51 6.87 4.14 -11.10
N LEU A 52 6.80 5.44 -10.81
CA LEU A 52 6.82 6.51 -11.81
C LEU A 52 8.25 6.84 -12.33
N ASP A 53 9.27 6.10 -11.84
CA ASP A 53 10.68 6.34 -12.18
C ASP A 53 11.18 7.76 -11.85
N ASN A 54 10.59 8.35 -10.80
CA ASN A 54 10.92 9.70 -10.35
C ASN A 54 12.08 9.73 -9.34
N LEU A 55 12.70 8.58 -9.05
CA LEU A 55 13.79 8.46 -8.07
C LEU A 55 15.11 8.06 -8.72
N LEU A 56 16.18 8.72 -8.31
CA LEU A 56 17.54 8.30 -8.65
C LEU A 56 17.91 7.04 -7.84
N LEU A 57 18.78 6.18 -8.37
CA LEU A 57 19.19 4.95 -7.70
C LEU A 57 19.73 5.18 -6.27
N VAL A 58 20.47 6.28 -6.07
CA VAL A 58 21.00 6.66 -4.75
C VAL A 58 19.88 7.04 -3.79
N ASP A 59 18.86 7.74 -4.28
CA ASP A 59 17.71 8.15 -3.48
C ASP A 59 16.83 6.95 -3.12
N ILE A 60 16.70 5.97 -4.00
CA ILE A 60 15.97 4.72 -3.73
C ILE A 60 16.56 4.04 -2.48
N TYR A 61 17.88 3.84 -2.47
CA TYR A 61 18.54 3.19 -1.34
C TYR A 61 18.40 3.99 -0.04
N ASN A 62 18.68 5.30 -0.09
CA ASN A 62 18.65 6.15 1.10
C ASN A 62 17.25 6.28 1.68
N ARG A 63 16.22 6.46 0.83
CA ARG A 63 14.83 6.55 1.27
C ARG A 63 14.30 5.22 1.80
N ALA A 64 14.57 4.10 1.11
CA ALA A 64 14.19 2.77 1.58
C ALA A 64 14.76 2.49 2.97
N LYS A 65 16.05 2.79 3.19
CA LYS A 65 16.70 2.65 4.50
C LYS A 65 16.05 3.53 5.57
N LYS A 66 15.76 4.80 5.26
CA LYS A 66 15.08 5.73 6.18
C LYS A 66 13.68 5.23 6.55
N LEU A 67 12.96 4.68 5.60
CA LEU A 67 11.59 4.16 5.77
C LEU A 67 11.56 2.73 6.32
N ARG A 68 12.72 2.13 6.61
CA ARG A 68 12.86 0.75 7.07
C ARG A 68 12.19 -0.26 6.12
N ILE A 69 12.28 0.00 4.81
CA ILE A 69 11.78 -0.90 3.78
C ILE A 69 12.90 -1.90 3.46
N GLU A 70 12.61 -3.17 3.59
CA GLU A 70 13.54 -4.23 3.17
C GLU A 70 13.68 -4.22 1.66
N THR A 71 14.87 -3.94 1.16
CA THR A 71 15.13 -3.80 -0.28
C THR A 71 15.31 -5.13 -0.99
N GLU A 72 15.58 -6.20 -0.25
CA GLU A 72 15.85 -7.55 -0.77
C GLU A 72 14.70 -8.53 -0.54
N HIS A 73 13.58 -8.04 0.01
CA HIS A 73 12.38 -8.87 0.19
C HIS A 73 11.68 -9.08 -1.17
N PRO A 74 11.33 -10.34 -1.53
CA PRO A 74 10.63 -10.61 -2.79
C PRO A 74 9.28 -9.91 -2.83
N ARG A 75 9.01 -9.19 -3.93
CA ARG A 75 7.75 -8.48 -4.15
C ARG A 75 7.23 -8.66 -5.55
N VAL A 76 5.93 -8.54 -5.68
CA VAL A 76 5.23 -8.51 -6.95
C VAL A 76 4.35 -7.27 -7.04
N VAL A 77 4.20 -6.76 -8.25
CA VAL A 77 3.29 -5.65 -8.55
C VAL A 77 2.03 -6.24 -9.19
N PHE A 78 0.88 -5.92 -8.62
CA PHE A 78 -0.42 -6.19 -9.19
C PHE A 78 -0.99 -4.89 -9.76
N LEU A 79 -1.62 -4.99 -10.91
CA LEU A 79 -2.44 -3.94 -11.50
C LEU A 79 -3.90 -4.41 -11.47
N VAL A 80 -4.72 -3.70 -10.74
CA VAL A 80 -6.15 -3.99 -10.59
C VAL A 80 -6.94 -2.91 -11.31
N GLU A 81 -7.71 -3.29 -12.32
CA GLU A 81 -8.67 -2.43 -13.02
C GLU A 81 -10.07 -2.79 -12.54
N ALA A 82 -10.72 -1.88 -11.82
CA ALA A 82 -12.12 -2.05 -11.39
C ALA A 82 -13.04 -1.25 -12.30
N GLN A 83 -13.98 -1.95 -12.96
CA GLN A 83 -14.95 -1.31 -13.87
C GLN A 83 -16.12 -0.76 -13.06
N ASN A 84 -16.55 0.47 -13.41
CA ASN A 84 -17.70 1.15 -12.80
C ASN A 84 -17.54 1.51 -11.30
N ASP A 85 -16.32 1.53 -10.79
CA ASP A 85 -16.02 1.96 -9.42
C ASP A 85 -16.05 3.49 -9.32
N LYS A 86 -17.26 4.05 -9.07
CA LYS A 86 -17.46 5.50 -8.99
C LYS A 86 -17.02 6.11 -7.65
N ASP A 87 -17.05 5.30 -6.61
CA ASP A 87 -16.87 5.76 -5.22
C ASP A 87 -15.52 5.30 -4.63
N ASN A 88 -14.61 4.77 -5.46
CA ASN A 88 -13.33 4.19 -5.06
C ASN A 88 -13.45 3.05 -4.03
N ILE A 89 -14.54 2.29 -4.09
CA ILE A 89 -14.83 1.17 -3.18
C ILE A 89 -13.77 0.09 -3.30
N ALA A 90 -13.29 -0.17 -4.54
CA ALA A 90 -12.22 -1.16 -4.76
C ALA A 90 -10.95 -0.83 -3.98
N MET A 91 -10.54 0.43 -3.96
CA MET A 91 -9.36 0.86 -3.19
C MET A 91 -9.57 0.67 -1.68
N GLU A 92 -10.74 0.98 -1.16
CA GLU A 92 -11.07 0.83 0.26
C GLU A 92 -11.09 -0.64 0.67
N LEU A 93 -11.72 -1.51 -0.10
CA LEU A 93 -11.74 -2.95 0.15
C LEU A 93 -10.34 -3.57 0.09
N LEU A 94 -9.54 -3.22 -0.91
CA LEU A 94 -8.16 -3.69 -1.01
C LEU A 94 -7.30 -3.23 0.16
N LYS A 95 -7.48 -2.00 0.63
CA LYS A 95 -6.82 -1.51 1.84
C LYS A 95 -7.20 -2.33 3.06
N ASN A 96 -8.48 -2.50 3.31
CA ASN A 96 -8.97 -3.26 4.46
C ASN A 96 -8.47 -4.70 4.46
N LEU A 97 -8.36 -5.33 3.28
CA LEU A 97 -7.91 -6.71 3.19
C LEU A 97 -6.39 -6.88 3.33
N PHE A 98 -5.60 -5.98 2.73
CA PHE A 98 -4.16 -6.20 2.57
C PHE A 98 -3.28 -5.29 3.43
N GLU A 99 -3.72 -4.09 3.82
CA GLU A 99 -2.89 -3.18 4.62
C GLU A 99 -2.62 -3.72 6.02
N GLU A 100 -3.58 -4.43 6.62
CA GLU A 100 -3.40 -5.06 7.95
C GLU A 100 -2.40 -6.22 7.93
N GLN A 101 -2.15 -6.82 6.76
CA GLN A 101 -1.21 -7.95 6.64
C GLN A 101 0.26 -7.50 6.63
N GLY A 102 0.54 -6.20 6.57
CA GLY A 102 1.88 -5.65 6.46
C GLY A 102 2.51 -5.90 5.07
N ASP A 103 3.60 -5.24 4.76
CA ASP A 103 4.34 -5.33 3.48
C ASP A 103 3.47 -5.34 2.21
N CYS A 104 2.36 -4.58 2.26
CA CYS A 104 1.49 -4.32 1.13
C CYS A 104 1.29 -2.82 0.98
N TYR A 105 1.48 -2.31 -0.23
CA TYR A 105 1.40 -0.89 -0.55
C TYR A 105 0.46 -0.67 -1.72
N LEU A 106 -0.54 0.19 -1.54
CA LEU A 106 -1.58 0.47 -2.50
C LEU A 106 -1.51 1.92 -2.96
N THR A 107 -1.56 2.14 -4.26
CA THR A 107 -1.62 3.48 -4.85
C THR A 107 -2.52 3.49 -6.08
N ALA A 108 -3.26 4.59 -6.28
CA ALA A 108 -4.00 4.81 -7.52
C ALA A 108 -3.11 5.54 -8.52
N VAL A 109 -3.06 5.09 -9.76
CA VAL A 109 -2.30 5.74 -10.84
C VAL A 109 -3.22 6.51 -11.78
N GLU A 110 -4.45 6.07 -11.93
CA GLU A 110 -5.53 6.74 -12.66
C GLU A 110 -6.85 6.43 -11.95
N GLN A 111 -7.95 7.07 -12.36
CA GLN A 111 -9.26 6.88 -11.70
C GLN A 111 -9.76 5.42 -11.65
N LYS A 112 -9.18 4.52 -12.46
CA LYS A 112 -9.64 3.13 -12.58
C LYS A 112 -8.58 2.08 -12.28
N ASN A 113 -7.32 2.51 -12.14
CA ASN A 113 -6.18 1.61 -12.01
C ASN A 113 -5.58 1.72 -10.62
N ILE A 114 -5.63 0.62 -9.89
CA ILE A 114 -4.99 0.48 -8.58
C ILE A 114 -3.74 -0.36 -8.77
N ILE A 115 -2.61 0.15 -8.29
CA ILE A 115 -1.37 -0.60 -8.21
C ILE A 115 -1.19 -1.07 -6.77
N MET A 116 -1.00 -2.37 -6.61
CA MET A 116 -0.66 -3.00 -5.35
C MET A 116 0.72 -3.62 -5.44
N ILE A 117 1.60 -3.28 -4.51
CA ILE A 117 2.90 -3.90 -4.34
C ILE A 117 2.83 -4.77 -3.10
N LYS A 118 2.98 -6.07 -3.25
CA LYS A 118 2.85 -7.04 -2.15
C LYS A 118 4.13 -7.83 -1.97
N GLY A 119 4.56 -8.00 -0.72
CA GLY A 119 5.59 -8.94 -0.33
C GLY A 119 5.13 -10.38 -0.57
N ILE A 120 6.03 -11.22 -1.05
CA ILE A 120 5.80 -12.63 -1.36
C ILE A 120 6.82 -13.48 -0.63
N SER A 121 6.43 -14.68 -0.21
CA SER A 121 7.26 -15.57 0.61
C SER A 121 8.60 -15.96 -0.03
N SER A 122 8.64 -16.09 -1.36
CA SER A 122 9.85 -16.38 -2.11
C SER A 122 9.72 -16.01 -3.59
N VAL A 123 10.86 -15.95 -4.31
CA VAL A 123 10.89 -15.68 -5.76
C VAL A 123 10.22 -16.74 -6.62
N ASN A 124 9.99 -17.91 -6.08
CA ASN A 124 9.35 -19.04 -6.77
C ASN A 124 7.87 -19.23 -6.37
N ALA A 125 7.32 -18.37 -5.52
CA ALA A 125 5.96 -18.51 -4.98
C ALA A 125 4.89 -17.95 -5.94
N TYR A 126 4.90 -18.38 -7.20
CA TYR A 126 3.90 -17.97 -8.19
C TYR A 126 2.49 -18.43 -7.85
N GLU A 127 2.34 -19.55 -7.16
CA GLU A 127 1.05 -20.02 -6.66
C GLU A 127 0.44 -19.04 -5.65
N GLU A 128 1.25 -18.45 -4.76
CA GLU A 128 0.82 -17.40 -3.85
C GLU A 128 0.35 -16.15 -4.60
N VAL A 129 1.04 -15.79 -5.70
CA VAL A 129 0.66 -14.66 -6.56
C VAL A 129 -0.68 -14.91 -7.24
N GLU A 130 -0.89 -16.10 -7.81
CA GLU A 130 -2.15 -16.49 -8.46
C GLU A 130 -3.31 -16.53 -7.46
N GLN A 131 -3.10 -17.11 -6.28
CA GLN A 131 -4.10 -17.11 -5.22
C GLN A 131 -4.45 -15.68 -4.77
N THR A 132 -3.46 -14.80 -4.64
CA THR A 132 -3.70 -13.40 -4.30
C THR A 132 -4.53 -12.70 -5.39
N ALA A 133 -4.22 -12.92 -6.66
CA ALA A 133 -4.99 -12.35 -7.77
C ALA A 133 -6.44 -12.83 -7.76
N GLN A 134 -6.65 -14.14 -7.51
CA GLN A 134 -8.00 -14.71 -7.42
C GLN A 134 -8.79 -14.11 -6.25
N VAL A 135 -8.18 -14.00 -5.07
CA VAL A 135 -8.80 -13.39 -3.89
C VAL A 135 -9.25 -11.95 -4.17
N ILE A 136 -8.44 -11.17 -4.89
CA ILE A 136 -8.81 -9.80 -5.27
C ILE A 136 -10.06 -9.79 -6.16
N VAL A 137 -10.10 -10.64 -7.20
CA VAL A 137 -11.24 -10.72 -8.13
C VAL A 137 -12.50 -11.14 -7.39
N ASP A 138 -12.41 -12.21 -6.59
CA ASP A 138 -13.55 -12.78 -5.87
C ASP A 138 -14.12 -11.79 -4.85
N MET A 139 -13.26 -11.09 -4.12
CA MET A 139 -13.66 -10.09 -3.14
C MET A 139 -14.38 -8.90 -3.81
N LEU A 140 -13.80 -8.33 -4.87
CA LEU A 140 -14.38 -7.18 -5.57
C LEU A 140 -15.72 -7.54 -6.22
N ASN A 141 -15.85 -8.77 -6.73
CA ASN A 141 -17.10 -9.25 -7.28
C ASN A 141 -18.16 -9.52 -6.20
N SER A 142 -17.79 -10.21 -5.11
CA SER A 142 -18.74 -10.61 -4.05
C SER A 142 -19.19 -9.45 -3.16
N GLU A 143 -18.28 -8.57 -2.77
CA GLU A 143 -18.57 -7.51 -1.79
C GLU A 143 -19.01 -6.19 -2.43
N ALA A 144 -18.48 -5.87 -3.62
CA ALA A 144 -18.77 -4.61 -4.31
C ALA A 144 -19.56 -4.78 -5.61
N MET A 145 -19.79 -6.01 -6.06
CA MET A 145 -20.40 -6.31 -7.39
C MET A 145 -19.63 -5.63 -8.54
N LEU A 146 -18.32 -5.45 -8.38
CA LEU A 146 -17.45 -4.84 -9.36
C LEU A 146 -16.81 -5.94 -10.23
N VAL A 147 -16.81 -5.71 -11.53
CA VAL A 147 -16.03 -6.54 -12.46
C VAL A 147 -14.58 -6.03 -12.42
N ALA A 148 -13.69 -6.86 -11.93
CA ALA A 148 -12.28 -6.52 -11.82
C ALA A 148 -11.41 -7.36 -12.76
N LYS A 149 -10.36 -6.74 -13.31
CA LYS A 149 -9.28 -7.41 -14.01
C LYS A 149 -8.01 -7.22 -13.22
N VAL A 150 -7.30 -8.32 -12.98
CA VAL A 150 -6.04 -8.33 -12.26
C VAL A 150 -4.93 -8.83 -13.17
N ALA A 151 -3.90 -8.02 -13.32
CA ALA A 151 -2.65 -8.42 -13.96
C ALA A 151 -1.53 -8.33 -12.91
N TYR A 152 -0.53 -9.19 -13.01
CA TYR A 152 0.63 -9.15 -12.13
C TYR A 152 1.93 -9.31 -12.90
N GLY A 153 2.99 -8.69 -12.37
CA GLY A 153 4.32 -8.76 -12.92
C GLY A 153 5.12 -9.97 -12.44
N THR A 154 6.38 -10.01 -12.79
CA THR A 154 7.31 -11.01 -12.25
C THR A 154 7.65 -10.70 -10.80
N ILE A 155 7.94 -11.74 -10.01
CA ILE A 155 8.44 -11.56 -8.63
C ILE A 155 9.87 -11.00 -8.71
N VAL A 156 10.15 -9.96 -7.93
CA VAL A 156 11.44 -9.27 -7.91
C VAL A 156 12.00 -9.21 -6.51
N GLU A 157 13.22 -9.68 -6.32
CA GLU A 157 13.93 -9.64 -5.03
C GLU A 157 14.48 -8.26 -4.67
N ASN A 158 14.71 -7.40 -5.66
CA ASN A 158 15.43 -6.15 -5.42
C ASN A 158 14.64 -4.95 -5.94
N SER A 159 14.36 -4.01 -5.03
CA SER A 159 13.61 -2.78 -5.32
C SER A 159 14.15 -1.95 -6.48
N ARG A 160 15.44 -2.07 -6.83
CA ARG A 160 16.05 -1.39 -7.99
C ARG A 160 15.49 -1.82 -9.34
N LYS A 161 14.79 -2.96 -9.40
CA LYS A 161 14.22 -3.51 -10.64
C LYS A 161 12.76 -3.10 -10.86
N TYR A 162 12.07 -2.50 -9.88
CA TYR A 162 10.65 -2.14 -9.99
C TYR A 162 10.31 -1.18 -11.15
N PRO A 163 11.10 -0.14 -11.43
CA PRO A 163 10.80 0.75 -12.56
C PRO A 163 10.75 0.03 -13.91
N ASN A 164 11.53 -1.05 -14.05
CA ASN A 164 11.58 -1.82 -15.28
C ASN A 164 10.40 -2.77 -15.46
N LEU A 165 9.67 -3.11 -14.38
CA LEU A 165 8.51 -4.01 -14.44
C LEU A 165 7.29 -3.36 -15.11
N ILE A 166 7.13 -2.06 -14.93
CA ILE A 166 6.00 -1.31 -15.51
C ILE A 166 6.32 -0.85 -16.93
N LYS A 167 7.60 -0.55 -17.22
CA LYS A 167 8.02 -0.07 -18.54
C LYS A 167 8.09 -1.14 -19.63
N LYS A 168 8.16 -2.43 -19.28
CA LYS A 168 8.21 -3.51 -20.26
C LYS A 168 6.82 -4.15 -20.40
N PRO A 169 6.14 -3.97 -21.55
CA PRO A 169 4.89 -4.69 -21.85
C PRO A 169 5.03 -6.21 -21.75
N ASP A 170 6.26 -6.73 -21.98
CA ASP A 170 6.59 -8.15 -21.91
C ASP A 170 6.77 -8.69 -20.48
N GLY A 171 6.86 -7.81 -19.48
CA GLY A 171 7.01 -8.17 -18.05
C GLY A 171 5.68 -8.36 -17.32
N ILE A 172 4.59 -7.87 -17.88
CA ILE A 172 3.25 -8.09 -17.36
C ILE A 172 2.77 -9.40 -18.00
N ARG A 173 2.94 -10.51 -17.31
CA ARG A 173 2.15 -11.69 -17.64
C ARG A 173 0.70 -11.32 -17.34
N ARG A 174 -0.09 -11.12 -18.38
CA ARG A 174 -1.54 -11.19 -18.24
C ARG A 174 -1.79 -12.53 -17.58
N GLY A 175 -2.19 -12.53 -16.31
CA GLY A 175 -2.86 -13.69 -15.76
C GLY A 175 -3.86 -14.07 -16.81
N GLN A 176 -3.84 -15.31 -17.25
CA GLN A 176 -4.78 -15.80 -18.26
C GLN A 176 -6.12 -15.19 -17.91
N ASP A 177 -6.77 -14.56 -18.89
CA ASP A 177 -8.06 -13.94 -18.73
C ASP A 177 -8.91 -14.82 -17.80
N ILE A 178 -8.93 -14.49 -16.51
CA ILE A 178 -9.95 -15.00 -15.63
C ILE A 178 -11.14 -14.12 -15.96
N LEU A 179 -11.67 -14.40 -17.15
CA LEU A 179 -12.97 -13.96 -17.58
C LEU A 179 -13.98 -14.77 -16.77
N PHE A 180 -14.60 -14.11 -15.81
CA PHE A 180 -15.94 -14.45 -15.38
C PHE A 180 -16.82 -13.24 -15.56
#